data_ceaf1f5f3139825c1649c0bc5e142ecc
#
_entry.id   ceaf1f5f3139825c1649c0bc5e142ecc
#
_cell.length_a   1.000
_cell.length_b   1.000
_cell.length_c   1.000
_cell.angle_alpha   90.00
_cell.angle_beta   90.00
_cell.angle_gamma   90.00
#
_symmetry.space_group_name_H-M   'P 1'
#
loop_
_entity.id
_entity.type
_entity.pdbx_description
1 polymer ?
#
loop_
_entity_poly.entity_id
_entity_poly.type
_entity_poly.pdbx_seq_one_letter_code
_entity_poly.pdbx_strand_id
1 'polypeptide(L)'
;MRISCSAFAAKRLALVLALIAASVALVSGARNTAFSPHDKAYYAPQAIVEYVNPGLVFSVVSATIASDGTISVDYKVTDPTGLPLDINGIQTPGAITPRYLAAYIPSGQEQFASYIVSTATAVQGGATATQAAGDSGGTTSTVNVGEYVYTFKT
;
A
#
# COMPACT_ATOMS: atom_id res chain seq x y z
N MET A 1 -29.51 -7.83 -66.37
CA MET A 1 -29.63 -7.55 -64.91
C MET A 1 -28.39 -8.14 -64.19
N ARG A 2 -27.33 -7.35 -63.97
CA ARG A 2 -26.09 -7.79 -63.31
C ARG A 2 -26.17 -7.32 -61.86
N ILE A 3 -26.51 -8.23 -60.97
CA ILE A 3 -26.54 -7.96 -59.55
C ILE A 3 -25.09 -7.93 -59.05
N SER A 4 -24.68 -6.78 -58.57
CA SER A 4 -23.34 -6.49 -58.03
C SER A 4 -23.09 -7.31 -56.76
N CYS A 5 -22.47 -8.47 -56.92
CA CYS A 5 -22.05 -9.35 -55.82
C CYS A 5 -20.84 -8.79 -55.02
N SER A 6 -20.17 -7.75 -55.55
CA SER A 6 -18.95 -7.19 -55.00
C SER A 6 -19.17 -6.26 -53.79
N ALA A 7 -20.30 -5.55 -53.78
CA ALA A 7 -20.59 -4.60 -52.68
C ALA A 7 -20.95 -5.28 -51.35
N PHE A 8 -21.52 -6.50 -51.41
CA PHE A 8 -21.86 -7.27 -50.20
C PHE A 8 -20.63 -7.91 -49.54
N ALA A 9 -19.69 -8.38 -50.36
CA ALA A 9 -18.43 -8.96 -49.86
C ALA A 9 -17.54 -7.88 -49.22
N ALA A 10 -17.46 -6.69 -49.82
CA ALA A 10 -16.68 -5.57 -49.26
C ALA A 10 -17.23 -5.07 -47.93
N LYS A 11 -18.56 -5.00 -47.78
CA LYS A 11 -19.19 -4.62 -46.47
C LYS A 11 -18.95 -5.63 -45.38
N ARG A 12 -18.97 -6.93 -45.66
CA ARG A 12 -18.68 -7.99 -44.70
C ARG A 12 -17.21 -8.00 -44.31
N LEU A 13 -16.29 -7.77 -45.23
CA LEU A 13 -14.87 -7.68 -44.96
C LEU A 13 -14.54 -6.46 -44.08
N ALA A 14 -15.15 -5.31 -44.33
CA ALA A 14 -15.00 -4.11 -43.53
C ALA A 14 -15.53 -4.30 -42.09
N LEU A 15 -16.64 -5.02 -41.93
CA LEU A 15 -17.22 -5.30 -40.61
C LEU A 15 -16.34 -6.25 -39.76
N VAL A 16 -15.75 -7.27 -40.39
CA VAL A 16 -14.82 -8.20 -39.74
C VAL A 16 -13.54 -7.50 -39.34
N LEU A 17 -12.98 -6.64 -40.19
CA LEU A 17 -11.80 -5.82 -39.86
C LEU A 17 -12.06 -4.83 -38.75
N ALA A 18 -13.24 -4.23 -38.69
CA ALA A 18 -13.63 -3.33 -37.61
C ALA A 18 -13.79 -4.08 -36.24
N LEU A 19 -14.32 -5.30 -36.27
CA LEU A 19 -14.42 -6.16 -35.07
C LEU A 19 -13.05 -6.61 -34.57
N ILE A 20 -12.11 -6.93 -35.45
CA ILE A 20 -10.74 -7.30 -35.05
C ILE A 20 -10.00 -6.09 -34.49
N ALA A 21 -10.16 -4.90 -35.09
CA ALA A 21 -9.56 -3.67 -34.57
C ALA A 21 -10.12 -3.28 -33.17
N ALA A 22 -11.42 -3.49 -32.96
CA ALA A 22 -12.04 -3.25 -31.64
C ALA A 22 -11.56 -4.23 -30.57
N SER A 23 -11.30 -5.50 -30.93
CA SER A 23 -10.79 -6.49 -29.97
C SER A 23 -9.33 -6.24 -29.56
N VAL A 24 -8.51 -5.66 -30.45
CA VAL A 24 -7.11 -5.29 -30.12
C VAL A 24 -7.05 -4.05 -29.21
N ALA A 25 -7.99 -3.13 -29.32
CA ALA A 25 -8.05 -1.94 -28.46
C ALA A 25 -8.41 -2.27 -27.00
N LEU A 26 -9.08 -3.40 -26.74
CA LEU A 26 -9.47 -3.83 -25.39
C LEU A 26 -8.32 -4.52 -24.61
N VAL A 27 -7.20 -4.83 -25.24
CA VAL A 27 -6.02 -5.45 -24.61
C VAL A 27 -4.96 -4.41 -24.21
N SER A 28 -5.21 -3.12 -24.42
CA SER A 28 -4.38 -2.08 -23.83
C SER A 28 -4.63 -2.04 -22.31
N GLY A 29 -4.02 -2.96 -21.59
CA GLY A 29 -4.09 -2.98 -20.13
C GLY A 29 -3.74 -1.58 -19.61
N ALA A 30 -4.65 -0.98 -18.86
CA ALA A 30 -4.39 0.27 -18.19
C ALA A 30 -3.10 0.09 -17.37
N ARG A 31 -2.08 0.89 -17.65
CA ARG A 31 -0.84 0.87 -16.87
C ARG A 31 -1.18 1.29 -15.46
N ASN A 32 -0.69 0.55 -14.50
CA ASN A 32 -0.88 0.88 -13.11
C ASN A 32 -0.06 2.15 -12.79
N THR A 33 -0.74 3.30 -12.72
CA THR A 33 -0.11 4.60 -12.47
C THR A 33 0.36 4.76 -11.02
N ALA A 34 0.05 3.81 -10.13
CA ALA A 34 0.51 3.80 -8.75
C ALA A 34 1.99 3.41 -8.61
N PHE A 35 2.60 2.84 -9.66
CA PHE A 35 4.00 2.41 -9.67
C PHE A 35 4.85 3.23 -10.63
N SER A 36 6.12 3.41 -10.30
CA SER A 36 7.09 4.08 -11.15
C SER A 36 7.65 3.13 -12.23
N PRO A 37 8.24 3.65 -13.34
CA PRO A 37 8.88 2.79 -14.34
C PRO A 37 10.06 1.96 -13.82
N HIS A 38 10.55 2.23 -12.61
CA HIS A 38 11.60 1.43 -11.95
C HIS A 38 11.05 0.24 -11.18
N ASP A 39 9.73 0.19 -10.95
CA ASP A 39 9.07 -0.90 -10.23
C ASP A 39 8.65 -2.02 -11.20
N LYS A 40 8.90 -3.27 -10.83
CA LYS A 40 8.47 -4.42 -11.64
C LYS A 40 6.95 -4.46 -11.84
N ALA A 41 6.19 -3.98 -10.85
CA ALA A 41 4.74 -3.92 -10.90
C ALA A 41 4.21 -2.95 -11.97
N TYR A 42 5.00 -1.96 -12.42
CA TYR A 42 4.64 -1.05 -13.51
C TYR A 42 4.39 -1.78 -14.84
N TYR A 43 5.14 -2.86 -15.09
CA TYR A 43 5.08 -3.66 -16.32
C TYR A 43 4.19 -4.90 -16.19
N ALA A 44 3.71 -5.19 -14.98
CA ALA A 44 2.85 -6.35 -14.74
C ALA A 44 1.39 -6.05 -15.12
N PRO A 45 0.63 -7.05 -15.58
CA PRO A 45 -0.82 -6.92 -15.77
C PRO A 45 -1.49 -6.50 -14.45
N GLN A 46 -2.45 -5.57 -14.53
CA GLN A 46 -3.17 -5.04 -13.36
C GLN A 46 -3.73 -6.15 -12.45
N ALA A 47 -4.34 -7.17 -13.04
CA ALA A 47 -4.90 -8.29 -12.30
C ALA A 47 -3.84 -9.07 -11.49
N ILE A 48 -2.62 -9.17 -12.00
CA ILE A 48 -1.51 -9.81 -11.27
C ILE A 48 -1.06 -8.92 -10.11
N VAL A 49 -0.95 -7.61 -10.33
CA VAL A 49 -0.56 -6.65 -9.29
C VAL A 49 -1.58 -6.65 -8.16
N GLU A 50 -2.87 -6.61 -8.49
CA GLU A 50 -3.96 -6.64 -7.50
C GLU A 50 -4.01 -7.96 -6.72
N TYR A 51 -3.72 -9.08 -7.37
CA TYR A 51 -3.69 -10.39 -6.72
C TYR A 51 -2.50 -10.56 -5.78
N VAL A 52 -1.30 -10.14 -6.21
CA VAL A 52 -0.04 -10.35 -5.46
C VAL A 52 0.17 -9.29 -4.39
N ASN A 53 -0.33 -8.07 -4.63
CA ASN A 53 -0.20 -6.95 -3.71
C ASN A 53 -1.59 -6.34 -3.43
N PRO A 54 -2.43 -7.01 -2.66
CA PRO A 54 -3.74 -6.48 -2.27
C PRO A 54 -3.64 -5.15 -1.52
N GLY A 55 -2.42 -4.78 -1.12
CA GLY A 55 -2.07 -3.45 -0.64
C GLY A 55 -2.81 -3.01 0.62
N LEU A 56 -2.04 -2.70 1.65
CA LEU A 56 -2.52 -1.89 2.75
C LEU A 56 -1.98 -0.47 2.55
N VAL A 57 -2.86 0.53 2.67
CA VAL A 57 -2.49 1.93 2.65
C VAL A 57 -2.59 2.46 4.08
N PHE A 58 -1.44 2.84 4.65
CA PHE A 58 -1.38 3.55 5.92
C PHE A 58 -1.20 5.04 5.65
N SER A 59 -2.08 5.85 6.22
CA SER A 59 -2.01 7.31 6.12
C SER A 59 -2.00 7.91 7.52
N VAL A 60 -0.92 8.59 7.87
CA VAL A 60 -0.85 9.34 9.15
C VAL A 60 -1.69 10.60 9.01
N VAL A 61 -2.68 10.75 9.88
CA VAL A 61 -3.55 11.93 9.94
C VAL A 61 -2.89 13.01 10.79
N SER A 62 -2.41 12.62 11.98
CA SER A 62 -1.67 13.51 12.86
C SER A 62 -0.73 12.74 13.78
N ALA A 63 0.33 13.40 14.23
CA ALA A 63 1.19 12.91 15.29
C ALA A 63 1.43 14.03 16.29
N THR A 64 1.30 13.74 17.58
CA THR A 64 1.44 14.71 18.66
C THR A 64 2.34 14.19 19.76
N ILE A 65 3.02 15.11 20.43
CA ILE A 65 3.77 14.84 21.66
C ILE A 65 3.17 15.74 22.72
N ALA A 66 2.59 15.15 23.76
CA ALA A 66 2.03 15.88 24.87
C ALA A 66 3.13 16.46 25.77
N SER A 67 2.75 17.36 26.69
CA SER A 67 3.72 18.03 27.58
C SER A 67 4.41 17.09 28.56
N ASP A 68 3.83 15.92 28.80
CA ASP A 68 4.40 14.83 29.61
C ASP A 68 5.32 13.90 28.83
N GLY A 69 5.49 14.15 27.51
CA GLY A 69 6.29 13.32 26.61
C GLY A 69 5.53 12.19 25.94
N THR A 70 4.24 12.01 26.23
CA THR A 70 3.41 10.97 25.61
C THR A 70 3.27 11.23 24.11
N ILE A 71 3.64 10.25 23.29
CA ILE A 71 3.51 10.30 21.83
C ILE A 71 2.20 9.62 21.43
N SER A 72 1.42 10.29 20.60
CA SER A 72 0.21 9.71 19.99
C SER A 72 0.21 9.93 18.48
N VAL A 73 -0.24 8.93 17.73
CA VAL A 73 -0.38 9.00 16.28
C VAL A 73 -1.79 8.58 15.89
N ASP A 74 -2.46 9.45 15.13
CA ASP A 74 -3.72 9.18 14.46
C ASP A 74 -3.43 8.75 13.03
N TYR A 75 -3.98 7.61 12.62
CA TYR A 75 -3.71 7.04 11.30
C TYR A 75 -4.92 6.32 10.73
N LYS A 76 -4.97 6.25 9.41
CA LYS A 76 -5.96 5.49 8.65
C LYS A 76 -5.33 4.27 8.00
N VAL A 77 -6.13 3.21 7.95
CA VAL A 77 -5.79 1.98 7.23
C VAL A 77 -6.89 1.71 6.21
N THR A 78 -6.51 1.68 4.95
CA THR A 78 -7.45 1.41 3.85
C THR A 78 -6.84 0.39 2.89
N ASP A 79 -7.67 -0.14 2.01
CA ASP A 79 -7.20 -0.78 0.80
C ASP A 79 -6.78 0.28 -0.25
N PRO A 80 -6.21 -0.13 -1.41
CA PRO A 80 -5.82 0.80 -2.46
C PRO A 80 -6.99 1.57 -3.10
N THR A 81 -8.22 1.13 -2.92
CA THR A 81 -9.43 1.80 -3.42
C THR A 81 -10.00 2.81 -2.43
N GLY A 82 -9.43 2.87 -1.22
CA GLY A 82 -9.86 3.76 -0.15
C GLY A 82 -10.91 3.16 0.78
N LEU A 83 -11.20 1.85 0.66
CA LEU A 83 -12.09 1.17 1.58
C LEU A 83 -11.43 1.05 2.96
N PRO A 84 -12.07 1.51 4.06
CA PRO A 84 -11.51 1.40 5.40
C PRO A 84 -11.41 -0.06 5.85
N LEU A 85 -10.29 -0.42 6.48
CA LEU A 85 -10.01 -1.77 6.94
C LEU A 85 -9.99 -1.85 8.46
N ASP A 86 -10.61 -2.90 8.99
CA ASP A 86 -10.60 -3.20 10.42
C ASP A 86 -9.31 -3.95 10.81
N ILE A 87 -8.50 -3.35 11.69
CA ILE A 87 -7.25 -3.99 12.16
C ILE A 87 -7.51 -5.27 12.96
N ASN A 88 -8.68 -5.43 13.56
CA ASN A 88 -9.02 -6.62 14.31
C ASN A 88 -9.53 -7.78 13.44
N GLY A 89 -9.84 -7.51 12.17
CA GLY A 89 -10.32 -8.53 11.25
C GLY A 89 -11.76 -9.00 11.53
N ILE A 90 -12.57 -8.20 12.22
CA ILE A 90 -13.97 -8.53 12.57
C ILE A 90 -14.92 -8.06 11.48
N GLN A 91 -14.75 -6.82 11.00
CA GLN A 91 -15.62 -6.21 10.00
C GLN A 91 -15.08 -6.40 8.58
N THR A 92 -13.75 -6.44 8.43
CA THR A 92 -13.07 -6.77 7.17
C THR A 92 -12.16 -7.97 7.38
N PRO A 93 -12.07 -8.90 6.39
CA PRO A 93 -11.29 -10.12 6.54
C PRO A 93 -9.78 -9.84 6.70
N GLY A 94 -9.18 -10.52 7.66
CA GLY A 94 -7.74 -10.48 7.90
C GLY A 94 -7.34 -9.44 8.97
N ALA A 95 -6.82 -9.93 10.11
CA ALA A 95 -6.28 -9.07 11.14
C ALA A 95 -4.97 -8.42 10.68
N ILE A 96 -4.81 -7.14 11.00
CA ILE A 96 -3.62 -6.33 10.68
C ILE A 96 -2.91 -6.04 12.01
N THR A 97 -1.62 -6.37 12.09
CA THR A 97 -0.81 -6.11 13.29
C THR A 97 0.23 -5.02 12.99
N PRO A 98 -0.10 -3.74 13.17
CA PRO A 98 0.86 -2.65 12.99
C PRO A 98 1.98 -2.72 14.01
N ARG A 99 3.16 -2.24 13.62
CA ARG A 99 4.26 -1.98 14.55
C ARG A 99 4.62 -0.52 14.49
N TYR A 100 4.85 0.08 15.65
CA TYR A 100 5.10 1.51 15.76
C TYR A 100 6.52 1.74 16.23
N LEU A 101 7.21 2.64 15.55
CA LEU A 101 8.56 3.07 15.87
C LEU A 101 8.57 4.59 15.83
N ALA A 102 8.95 5.22 16.94
CA ALA A 102 9.16 6.65 17.00
C ALA A 102 10.65 6.98 16.90
N ALA A 103 10.97 7.96 16.08
CA ALA A 103 12.33 8.43 15.88
C ALA A 103 12.34 9.96 15.79
N TYR A 104 13.48 10.57 16.08
CA TYR A 104 13.70 12.00 15.95
C TYR A 104 15.05 12.27 15.29
N ILE A 105 15.24 13.48 14.80
CA ILE A 105 16.53 13.94 14.31
C ILE A 105 17.15 14.81 15.41
N PRO A 106 18.26 14.39 16.03
CA PRO A 106 18.95 15.21 17.01
C PRO A 106 19.45 16.52 16.39
N SER A 107 19.47 17.59 17.19
CA SER A 107 19.96 18.89 16.71
C SER A 107 21.39 18.80 16.17
N GLY A 108 21.61 19.32 14.96
CA GLY A 108 22.89 19.29 14.27
C GLY A 108 23.25 17.94 13.63
N GLN A 109 22.33 16.99 13.56
CA GLN A 109 22.49 15.70 12.88
C GLN A 109 21.52 15.58 11.71
N GLU A 110 21.85 14.71 10.75
CA GLU A 110 20.99 14.39 9.60
C GLU A 110 20.36 13.00 9.74
N GLN A 111 20.80 12.19 10.72
CA GLN A 111 20.36 10.81 10.91
C GLN A 111 19.28 10.72 11.99
N PHE A 112 18.34 9.82 11.77
CA PHE A 112 17.33 9.51 12.76
C PHE A 112 17.91 8.75 13.94
N ALA A 113 17.51 9.15 15.15
CA ALA A 113 17.70 8.41 16.39
C ALA A 113 16.34 7.86 16.85
N SER A 114 16.29 6.59 17.22
CA SER A 114 15.06 5.97 17.74
C SER A 114 14.87 6.30 19.22
N TYR A 115 13.64 6.60 19.63
CA TYR A 115 13.29 6.77 21.05
C TYR A 115 13.40 5.46 21.82
N ILE A 116 13.06 4.34 21.17
CA ILE A 116 13.14 3.02 21.77
C ILE A 116 14.22 2.22 21.07
N VAL A 117 15.13 1.66 21.83
CA VAL A 117 16.23 0.85 21.33
C VAL A 117 16.28 -0.50 22.02
N SER A 118 16.80 -1.51 21.35
CA SER A 118 17.09 -2.83 21.88
C SER A 118 18.51 -3.25 21.55
N THR A 119 19.08 -4.12 22.35
CA THR A 119 20.38 -4.74 22.08
C THR A 119 20.16 -6.05 21.34
N ALA A 120 20.70 -6.16 20.14
CA ALA A 120 20.76 -7.41 19.38
C ALA A 120 22.13 -8.02 19.49
N THR A 121 22.16 -9.35 19.67
CA THR A 121 23.41 -10.12 19.72
C THR A 121 23.51 -10.95 18.46
N ALA A 122 24.65 -10.90 17.78
CA ALA A 122 24.92 -11.72 16.61
C ALA A 122 24.89 -13.20 16.96
N VAL A 123 24.27 -14.01 16.08
CA VAL A 123 24.18 -15.46 16.25
C VAL A 123 25.55 -16.12 16.26
N GLN A 124 26.50 -15.55 15.50
CA GLN A 124 27.89 -16.00 15.51
C GLN A 124 28.78 -14.86 16.03
N GLY A 125 29.68 -15.21 16.95
CA GLY A 125 30.69 -14.30 17.47
C GLY A 125 30.29 -13.44 18.66
N GLY A 126 29.04 -13.46 19.12
CA GLY A 126 28.57 -12.78 20.32
C GLY A 126 28.67 -11.25 20.30
N ALA A 127 28.95 -10.64 19.16
CA ALA A 127 28.96 -9.18 19.04
C ALA A 127 27.56 -8.61 19.27
N THR A 128 27.46 -7.53 20.03
CA THR A 128 26.21 -6.82 20.32
C THR A 128 26.14 -5.50 19.59
N ALA A 129 24.93 -5.14 19.15
CA ALA A 129 24.66 -3.83 18.57
C ALA A 129 23.35 -3.28 19.10
N THR A 130 23.32 -1.98 19.36
CA THR A 130 22.07 -1.26 19.67
C THR A 130 21.35 -0.96 18.36
N GLN A 131 20.07 -1.31 18.29
CA GLN A 131 19.23 -1.09 17.13
C GLN A 131 17.89 -0.47 17.53
N ALA A 132 17.24 0.19 16.57
CA ALA A 132 15.89 0.70 16.77
C ALA A 132 14.92 -0.45 17.11
N ALA A 133 14.03 -0.19 18.06
CA ALA A 133 12.98 -1.13 18.45
C ALA A 133 11.61 -0.45 18.33
N GLY A 134 10.62 -1.25 17.97
CA GLY A 134 9.23 -0.82 18.01
C GLY A 134 8.70 -0.78 19.43
N ASP A 135 7.71 0.06 19.66
CA ASP A 135 6.97 0.07 20.92
C ASP A 135 6.19 -1.25 21.08
N SER A 136 6.23 -1.79 22.31
CA SER A 136 5.56 -3.06 22.65
C SER A 136 4.51 -2.92 23.73
N GLY A 137 4.29 -1.73 24.24
CA GLY A 137 3.44 -1.51 25.42
C GLY A 137 2.40 -0.42 25.26
N GLY A 138 2.32 0.21 24.10
CA GLY A 138 1.33 1.23 23.81
C GLY A 138 -0.07 0.65 23.59
N THR A 139 -1.03 1.54 23.45
CA THR A 139 -2.45 1.20 23.31
C THR A 139 -3.02 1.74 22.00
N THR A 140 -3.85 0.94 21.35
CA THR A 140 -4.61 1.38 20.17
C THR A 140 -6.06 1.62 20.56
N SER A 141 -6.60 2.78 20.22
CA SER A 141 -8.03 3.08 20.30
C SER A 141 -8.62 3.25 18.89
N THR A 142 -9.85 2.80 18.71
CA THR A 142 -10.58 2.93 17.45
C THR A 142 -11.36 4.24 17.48
N VAL A 143 -11.15 5.08 16.47
CA VAL A 143 -11.96 6.29 16.22
C VAL A 143 -13.15 5.92 15.35
N ASN A 144 -12.86 5.29 14.22
CA ASN A 144 -13.81 4.74 13.27
C ASN A 144 -13.26 3.45 12.65
N VAL A 145 -14.06 2.74 11.87
CA VAL A 145 -13.53 1.66 11.04
C VAL A 145 -12.47 2.22 10.11
N GLY A 146 -11.29 1.67 10.16
CA GLY A 146 -10.15 2.14 9.36
C GLY A 146 -9.46 3.39 9.91
N GLU A 147 -9.82 3.91 11.08
CA GLU A 147 -9.18 5.08 11.70
C GLU A 147 -8.89 4.79 13.18
N TYR A 148 -7.63 4.94 13.57
CA TYR A 148 -7.11 4.49 14.86
C TYR A 148 -6.13 5.50 15.43
N VAL A 149 -6.13 5.61 16.75
CA VAL A 149 -5.11 6.36 17.49
C VAL A 149 -4.24 5.37 18.26
N TYR A 150 -2.95 5.41 18.00
CA TYR A 150 -1.97 4.67 18.81
C TYR A 150 -1.28 5.63 19.78
N THR A 151 -1.29 5.27 21.05
CA THR A 151 -0.57 5.98 22.11
C THR A 151 0.60 5.11 22.55
N PHE A 152 1.80 5.63 22.39
CA PHE A 152 3.03 4.95 22.80
C PHE A 152 3.08 4.79 24.31
N LYS A 153 3.75 3.73 24.76
CA LYS A 153 4.06 3.58 26.18
C LYS A 153 5.10 4.63 26.58
N THR A 154 4.78 5.41 27.58
CA THR A 154 5.69 6.34 28.26
C THR A 154 6.48 5.62 29.34
#